data_c87b2996abecf96af2eb713e89fa1e80
#
_entry.id   c87b2996abecf96af2eb713e89fa1e80
#
_cell.length_a   1.000
_cell.length_b   1.000
_cell.length_c   1.000
_cell.angle_alpha   90.00
_cell.angle_beta   90.00
_cell.angle_gamma   90.00
#
_symmetry.space_group_name_H-M   'P 1'
#
loop_
_entity.id
_entity.type
_entity.pdbx_description
1 polymer ?
#
loop_
_entity_poly.entity_id
_entity_poly.type
_entity_poly.pdbx_seq_one_letter_code
_entity_poly.pdbx_strand_id
1 'polypeptide(L)'
;MPAFLEERYRRKHLNCVRHITLDPKGHGVVRIHMIPPRQDAADAPFLLLLNGDKLVPLNLSWAILLANFMDRLEPFAGLEISESDWRAMAASAVAETRKTYPFTSKTRLAGDLELMLTSLVAIARGQEPAVEVGALSLGDYAAEMTAPHRMDLMLSAMRRSGAWHCNQKCLHCYAAGQSLADAPELSTQQWLDI
;
A
#
# COMPACT_ATOMS: atom_id res chain seq x y z
N MET A 1 -2.29 12.04 25.19
CA MET A 1 -0.95 12.16 24.56
C MET A 1 -0.74 13.60 24.12
N PRO A 2 0.47 14.16 24.13
CA PRO A 2 0.69 15.50 23.60
C PRO A 2 0.44 15.49 22.09
N ALA A 3 -0.55 16.25 21.62
CA ALA A 3 -0.87 16.44 20.22
C ALA A 3 0.37 16.82 19.37
N PHE A 4 1.36 17.43 19.99
CA PHE A 4 2.64 17.77 19.41
C PHE A 4 3.45 16.57 18.86
N LEU A 5 3.44 15.41 19.54
CA LEU A 5 4.19 14.23 19.10
C LEU A 5 3.49 13.56 17.91
N GLU A 6 2.16 13.52 17.91
CA GLU A 6 1.38 13.02 16.77
C GLU A 6 1.56 13.90 15.54
N GLU A 7 1.50 15.22 15.73
CA GLU A 7 1.68 16.18 14.64
C GLU A 7 3.09 16.09 14.04
N ARG A 8 4.13 15.96 14.88
CA ARG A 8 5.50 15.76 14.39
C ARG A 8 5.62 14.48 13.57
N TYR A 9 4.98 13.41 14.02
CA TYR A 9 5.00 12.13 13.30
C TYR A 9 4.18 12.21 12.03
N ARG A 10 3.02 12.84 12.07
CA ARG A 10 2.16 13.09 10.93
C ARG A 10 2.92 13.80 9.82
N ARG A 11 3.62 14.90 10.10
CA ARG A 11 4.45 15.65 9.14
C ARG A 11 5.56 14.80 8.52
N LYS A 12 6.17 13.92 9.28
CA LYS A 12 7.23 13.02 8.80
C LYS A 12 6.71 11.99 7.80
N HIS A 13 5.47 11.53 7.94
CA HIS A 13 4.94 10.37 7.22
C HIS A 13 3.79 10.70 6.25
N LEU A 14 3.26 11.92 6.27
CA LEU A 14 2.11 12.34 5.46
C LEU A 14 2.37 12.39 3.94
N ASN A 15 3.61 12.48 3.50
CA ASN A 15 3.95 12.69 2.10
C ASN A 15 4.44 11.42 1.41
N CYS A 16 4.27 10.27 2.03
CA CYS A 16 4.85 9.04 1.52
C CYS A 16 3.81 7.93 1.47
N VAL A 17 3.46 7.51 0.27
CA VAL A 17 2.77 6.23 0.06
C VAL A 17 3.77 5.12 0.32
N ARG A 18 3.37 4.13 1.13
CA ARG A 18 4.18 2.95 1.42
C ARG A 18 3.53 1.74 0.81
N HIS A 19 4.34 0.81 0.37
CA HIS A 19 3.85 -0.47 -0.10
C HIS A 19 4.73 -1.60 0.42
N ILE A 20 4.10 -2.72 0.74
CA ILE A 20 4.77 -3.98 1.03
C ILE A 20 4.04 -5.12 0.33
N THR A 21 4.81 -6.15 0.05
CA THR A 21 4.28 -7.43 -0.42
C THR A 21 4.63 -8.49 0.62
N LEU A 22 3.61 -9.13 1.16
CA LEU A 22 3.75 -10.26 2.06
C LEU A 22 3.43 -11.52 1.28
N ASP A 23 4.28 -12.53 1.41
CA ASP A 23 4.01 -13.88 0.91
C ASP A 23 4.05 -14.86 2.08
N PRO A 24 2.98 -14.95 2.87
CA PRO A 24 2.89 -15.91 3.94
C PRO A 24 2.89 -17.31 3.34
N LYS A 25 3.89 -18.11 3.68
CA LYS A 25 4.14 -19.46 3.13
C LYS A 25 2.86 -20.25 2.84
N GLY A 26 2.65 -20.59 1.57
CA GLY A 26 1.54 -21.42 1.09
C GLY A 26 0.16 -20.75 1.02
N HIS A 27 0.06 -19.45 1.25
CA HIS A 27 -1.23 -18.78 1.38
C HIS A 27 -1.49 -17.65 0.35
N GLY A 28 -0.60 -17.45 -0.59
CA GLY A 28 -0.71 -16.43 -1.63
C GLY A 28 -0.24 -15.04 -1.19
N VAL A 29 0.06 -14.24 -2.19
CA VAL A 29 0.64 -12.91 -2.03
C VAL A 29 -0.40 -11.90 -1.54
N VAL A 30 -0.04 -11.10 -0.55
CA VAL A 30 -0.84 -9.97 -0.07
C VAL A 30 -0.05 -8.68 -0.31
N ARG A 31 -0.61 -7.80 -1.11
CA ARG A 31 -0.06 -6.46 -1.37
C ARG A 31 -0.79 -5.43 -0.54
N ILE A 32 -0.04 -4.64 0.20
CA ILE A 32 -0.56 -3.60 1.07
C ILE A 32 0.02 -2.27 0.62
N HIS A 33 -0.84 -1.35 0.19
CA HIS A 33 -0.47 0.03 -0.07
C HIS A 33 -1.10 0.89 1.02
N MET A 34 -0.27 1.63 1.74
CA MET A 34 -0.69 2.56 2.77
C MET A 34 -0.65 3.98 2.22
N ILE A 35 -1.80 4.60 2.16
CA ILE A 35 -2.03 5.91 1.57
C ILE A 35 -2.29 6.91 2.71
N PRO A 36 -1.48 7.96 2.85
CA PRO A 36 -1.71 8.98 3.86
C PRO A 36 -2.94 9.83 3.51
N PRO A 37 -3.59 10.45 4.52
CA PRO A 37 -4.66 11.41 4.26
C PRO A 37 -4.15 12.65 3.52
N ARG A 38 -5.05 13.36 2.86
CA ARG A 38 -4.74 14.66 2.25
C ARG A 38 -4.27 15.65 3.32
N GLN A 39 -3.34 16.54 2.93
CA GLN A 39 -2.78 17.53 3.87
C GLN A 39 -3.81 18.54 4.38
N ASP A 40 -4.86 18.79 3.61
CA ASP A 40 -5.98 19.67 3.94
C ASP A 40 -7.11 18.98 4.73
N ALA A 41 -7.03 17.65 4.89
CA ALA A 41 -8.00 16.82 5.60
C ALA A 41 -7.35 16.18 6.85
N ALA A 42 -7.06 17.00 7.86
CA ALA A 42 -6.31 16.59 9.05
C ALA A 42 -6.94 15.42 9.83
N ASP A 43 -8.27 15.28 9.77
CA ASP A 43 -9.03 14.26 10.48
C ASP A 43 -9.33 13.02 9.64
N ALA A 44 -8.95 13.04 8.35
CA ALA A 44 -9.15 11.89 7.48
C ALA A 44 -8.25 10.72 7.92
N PRO A 45 -8.74 9.47 7.80
CA PRO A 45 -7.97 8.29 8.17
C PRO A 45 -6.83 8.04 7.17
N PHE A 46 -5.80 7.32 7.60
CA PHE A 46 -4.94 6.62 6.67
C PHE A 46 -5.73 5.49 6.01
N LEU A 47 -5.42 5.20 4.77
CA LEU A 47 -6.11 4.17 4.01
C LEU A 47 -5.14 3.10 3.59
N LEU A 48 -5.59 1.85 3.69
CA LEU A 48 -4.89 0.72 3.11
C LEU A 48 -5.66 0.23 1.89
N LEU A 49 -4.94 0.06 0.79
CA LEU A 49 -5.44 -0.66 -0.37
C LEU A 49 -4.78 -2.04 -0.37
N LEU A 50 -5.60 -3.08 -0.16
CA LEU A 50 -5.15 -4.47 -0.12
C LEU A 50 -5.46 -5.13 -1.46
N ASN A 51 -4.45 -5.75 -2.07
CA ASN A 51 -4.54 -6.44 -3.36
C ASN A 51 -5.17 -5.64 -4.51
N GLY A 52 -5.31 -4.32 -4.34
CA GLY A 52 -5.87 -3.42 -5.35
C GLY A 52 -7.41 -3.31 -5.34
N ASP A 53 -8.12 -3.95 -4.41
CA ASP A 53 -9.59 -3.96 -4.39
C ASP A 53 -10.25 -3.71 -3.02
N LYS A 54 -9.55 -3.92 -1.90
CA LYS A 54 -10.11 -3.73 -0.56
C LYS A 54 -9.55 -2.48 0.08
N LEU A 55 -10.43 -1.58 0.50
CA LEU A 55 -10.09 -0.35 1.20
C LEU A 55 -10.37 -0.49 2.70
N VAL A 56 -9.33 -0.25 3.51
CA VAL A 56 -9.37 -0.36 4.97
C VAL A 56 -8.90 0.95 5.58
N PRO A 57 -9.76 1.67 6.32
CA PRO A 57 -9.32 2.86 7.04
C PRO A 57 -8.53 2.48 8.30
N LEU A 58 -7.46 3.21 8.56
CA LEU A 58 -6.69 3.09 9.80
C LEU A 58 -6.74 4.38 10.61
N ASN A 59 -6.92 4.22 11.91
CA ASN A 59 -6.67 5.31 12.83
C ASN A 59 -5.17 5.64 12.90
N LEU A 60 -4.84 6.84 13.37
CA LEU A 60 -3.47 7.34 13.38
C LEU A 60 -2.50 6.44 14.17
N SER A 61 -2.92 5.85 15.28
CA SER A 61 -2.02 5.02 16.09
C SER A 61 -1.63 3.72 15.39
N TRP A 62 -2.57 3.06 14.72
CA TRP A 62 -2.30 1.88 13.92
C TRP A 62 -1.53 2.22 12.65
N ALA A 63 -1.84 3.35 12.03
CA ALA A 63 -1.09 3.83 10.87
C ALA A 63 0.39 4.09 11.19
N ILE A 64 0.67 4.71 12.34
CA ILE A 64 2.05 4.92 12.81
C ILE A 64 2.77 3.60 13.07
N LEU A 65 2.11 2.65 13.73
CA LEU A 65 2.70 1.35 14.02
C LEU A 65 3.01 0.56 12.74
N LEU A 66 2.06 0.55 11.81
CA LEU A 66 2.22 -0.10 10.51
C LEU A 66 3.31 0.58 9.67
N ALA A 67 3.33 1.91 9.58
CA ALA A 67 4.36 2.63 8.84
C ALA A 67 5.76 2.33 9.36
N ASN A 68 5.93 2.33 10.69
CA ASN A 68 7.20 1.96 11.30
C ASN A 68 7.61 0.50 10.98
N PHE A 69 6.66 -0.40 10.86
CA PHE A 69 6.93 -1.78 10.46
C PHE A 69 7.28 -1.88 8.97
N MET A 70 6.53 -1.22 8.10
CA MET A 70 6.77 -1.19 6.66
C MET A 70 8.15 -0.61 6.32
N ASP A 71 8.54 0.50 6.96
CA ASP A 71 9.87 1.13 6.77
C ASP A 71 11.03 0.16 7.11
N ARG A 72 10.81 -0.82 7.98
CA ARG A 72 11.82 -1.83 8.35
C ARG A 72 11.79 -3.05 7.46
N LEU A 73 10.67 -3.31 6.86
CA LEU A 73 10.49 -4.41 5.93
C LEU A 73 10.99 -4.07 4.52
N GLU A 74 10.95 -2.80 4.13
CA GLU A 74 11.35 -2.32 2.81
C GLU A 74 12.74 -2.82 2.35
N PRO A 75 13.81 -2.80 3.19
CA PRO A 75 15.13 -3.30 2.79
C PRO A 75 15.17 -4.81 2.47
N PHE A 76 14.15 -5.55 2.89
CA PHE A 76 14.01 -6.99 2.66
C PHE A 76 13.07 -7.33 1.50
N ALA A 77 12.64 -6.33 0.72
CA ALA A 77 11.72 -6.54 -0.38
C ALA A 77 12.28 -7.57 -1.39
N GLY A 78 11.50 -8.61 -1.66
CA GLY A 78 11.89 -9.70 -2.56
C GLY A 78 12.85 -10.74 -1.95
N LEU A 79 13.22 -10.61 -0.67
CA LEU A 79 14.06 -11.57 0.03
C LEU A 79 13.22 -12.50 0.91
N GLU A 80 13.71 -13.71 1.14
CA GLU A 80 13.15 -14.59 2.14
C GLU A 80 13.56 -14.11 3.55
N ILE A 81 12.59 -13.87 4.41
CA ILE A 81 12.80 -13.31 5.75
C ILE A 81 12.75 -14.44 6.76
N SER A 82 13.80 -14.57 7.58
CA SER A 82 13.82 -15.50 8.69
C SER A 82 12.84 -15.08 9.80
N GLU A 83 12.40 -16.03 10.60
CA GLU A 83 11.54 -15.73 11.76
C GLU A 83 12.24 -14.81 12.77
N SER A 84 13.56 -14.93 12.93
CA SER A 84 14.35 -14.05 13.80
C SER A 84 14.38 -12.62 13.29
N ASP A 85 14.56 -12.42 11.96
CA ASP A 85 14.56 -11.10 11.37
C ASP A 85 13.19 -10.46 11.45
N TRP A 86 12.13 -11.23 11.18
CA TRP A 86 10.75 -10.79 11.35
C TRP A 86 10.48 -10.27 12.77
N ARG A 87 10.86 -11.05 13.79
CA ARG A 87 10.72 -10.65 15.19
C ARG A 87 11.54 -9.39 15.52
N ALA A 88 12.76 -9.28 14.98
CA ALA A 88 13.61 -8.12 15.18
C ALA A 88 13.00 -6.84 14.56
N MET A 89 12.46 -6.95 13.35
CA MET A 89 11.75 -5.85 12.68
C MET A 89 10.51 -5.42 13.47
N ALA A 90 9.68 -6.36 13.92
CA ALA A 90 8.50 -6.08 14.74
C ALA A 90 8.89 -5.38 16.06
N ALA A 91 9.90 -5.88 16.76
CA ALA A 91 10.39 -5.27 17.99
C ALA A 91 10.95 -3.85 17.76
N SER A 92 11.65 -3.63 16.65
CA SER A 92 12.17 -2.31 16.25
C SER A 92 11.03 -1.34 15.90
N ALA A 93 9.98 -1.79 15.18
CA ALA A 93 8.81 -0.99 14.88
C ALA A 93 8.07 -0.57 16.15
N VAL A 94 7.88 -1.48 17.09
CA VAL A 94 7.30 -1.20 18.41
C VAL A 94 8.13 -0.19 19.18
N ALA A 95 9.46 -0.32 19.20
CA ALA A 95 10.36 0.61 19.88
C ALA A 95 10.26 2.03 19.29
N GLU A 96 10.19 2.15 17.97
CA GLU A 96 10.03 3.45 17.30
C GLU A 96 8.66 4.06 17.58
N THR A 97 7.59 3.26 17.51
CA THR A 97 6.23 3.72 17.81
C THR A 97 6.10 4.23 19.25
N ARG A 98 6.83 3.64 20.20
CA ARG A 98 6.87 4.12 21.58
C ARG A 98 7.47 5.52 21.76
N LYS A 99 8.26 6.00 20.83
CA LYS A 99 8.73 7.41 20.88
C LYS A 99 7.57 8.40 20.70
N THR A 100 6.52 7.99 19.98
CA THR A 100 5.29 8.76 19.81
C THR A 100 4.30 8.48 20.94
N TYR A 101 4.22 7.22 21.39
CA TYR A 101 3.29 6.76 22.44
C TYR A 101 4.04 6.19 23.65
N PRO A 102 4.74 7.04 24.45
CA PRO A 102 5.66 6.58 25.49
C PRO A 102 4.97 5.81 26.63
N PHE A 103 3.69 6.08 26.85
CA PHE A 103 2.92 5.44 27.93
C PHE A 103 2.26 4.11 27.51
N THR A 104 2.36 3.72 26.24
CA THR A 104 1.84 2.44 25.77
C THR A 104 2.88 1.34 25.99
N SER A 105 2.47 0.20 26.56
CA SER A 105 3.39 -0.91 26.82
C SER A 105 3.88 -1.54 25.50
N LYS A 106 5.10 -2.08 25.53
CA LYS A 106 5.66 -2.82 24.37
C LYS A 106 4.81 -4.03 24.01
N THR A 107 4.32 -4.75 25.02
CA THR A 107 3.50 -5.96 24.83
C THR A 107 2.19 -5.61 24.13
N ARG A 108 1.54 -4.50 24.50
CA ARG A 108 0.33 -4.06 23.82
C ARG A 108 0.58 -3.72 22.36
N LEU A 109 1.60 -2.91 22.06
CA LEU A 109 1.93 -2.54 20.68
C LEU A 109 2.34 -3.75 19.83
N ALA A 110 3.03 -4.73 20.42
CA ALA A 110 3.36 -5.97 19.71
C ALA A 110 2.10 -6.78 19.39
N GLY A 111 1.18 -6.90 20.35
CA GLY A 111 -0.12 -7.56 20.12
C GLY A 111 -0.98 -6.82 19.11
N ASP A 112 -1.02 -5.48 19.16
CA ASP A 112 -1.72 -4.66 18.18
C ASP A 112 -1.15 -4.85 16.77
N LEU A 113 0.18 -4.94 16.62
CA LEU A 113 0.83 -5.19 15.32
C LEU A 113 0.48 -6.59 14.77
N GLU A 114 0.56 -7.61 15.60
CA GLU A 114 0.21 -8.98 15.21
C GLU A 114 -1.25 -9.08 14.79
N LEU A 115 -2.15 -8.52 15.61
CA LEU A 115 -3.58 -8.49 15.35
C LEU A 115 -3.90 -7.75 14.03
N MET A 116 -3.26 -6.61 13.81
CA MET A 116 -3.42 -5.82 12.59
C MET A 116 -2.96 -6.61 11.36
N LEU A 117 -1.75 -7.15 11.37
CA LEU A 117 -1.21 -7.90 10.23
C LEU A 117 -2.05 -9.15 9.92
N THR A 118 -2.48 -9.88 10.93
CA THR A 118 -3.36 -11.05 10.77
C THR A 118 -4.70 -10.64 10.16
N SER A 119 -5.29 -9.54 10.62
CA SER A 119 -6.56 -9.02 10.10
C SER A 119 -6.44 -8.55 8.65
N LEU A 120 -5.37 -7.82 8.31
CA LEU A 120 -5.13 -7.36 6.94
C LEU A 120 -4.96 -8.53 5.96
N VAL A 121 -4.25 -9.58 6.38
CA VAL A 121 -4.10 -10.80 5.58
C VAL A 121 -5.45 -11.51 5.40
N ALA A 122 -6.28 -11.59 6.44
CA ALA A 122 -7.61 -12.17 6.35
C ALA A 122 -8.50 -11.41 5.37
N ILE A 123 -8.58 -10.08 5.50
CA ILE A 123 -9.36 -9.19 4.61
C ILE A 123 -8.89 -9.33 3.16
N ALA A 124 -7.57 -9.30 2.92
CA ALA A 124 -7.01 -9.43 1.58
C ALA A 124 -7.37 -10.75 0.89
N ARG A 125 -7.73 -11.78 1.68
CA ARG A 125 -8.17 -13.11 1.23
C ARG A 125 -9.69 -13.27 1.19
N GLY A 126 -10.44 -12.23 1.54
CA GLY A 126 -11.90 -12.32 1.66
C GLY A 126 -12.38 -13.14 2.85
N GLN A 127 -11.54 -13.29 3.89
CA GLN A 127 -11.87 -13.93 5.15
C GLN A 127 -12.27 -12.88 6.19
N GLU A 128 -13.03 -13.29 7.20
CA GLU A 128 -13.36 -12.40 8.30
C GLU A 128 -12.13 -12.10 9.17
N PRO A 129 -11.86 -10.81 9.45
CA PRO A 129 -10.76 -10.44 10.32
C PRO A 129 -11.07 -10.72 11.79
N ALA A 130 -10.03 -10.86 12.60
CA ALA A 130 -10.16 -11.07 14.05
C ALA A 130 -10.70 -9.85 14.82
N VAL A 131 -10.71 -8.68 14.19
CA VAL A 131 -11.27 -7.43 14.72
C VAL A 131 -12.19 -6.81 13.70
N GLU A 132 -13.21 -6.12 14.17
CA GLU A 132 -14.08 -5.34 13.31
C GLU A 132 -13.27 -4.19 12.69
N VAL A 133 -13.16 -4.21 11.38
CA VAL A 133 -12.46 -3.20 10.60
C VAL A 133 -13.49 -2.52 9.71
N GLY A 134 -13.56 -1.19 9.80
CA GLY A 134 -14.41 -0.42 8.89
C GLY A 134 -14.05 -0.71 7.44
N ALA A 135 -15.05 -0.84 6.59
CA ALA A 135 -14.87 -0.90 5.14
C ALA A 135 -15.30 0.42 4.52
N LEU A 136 -14.53 0.91 3.57
CA LEU A 136 -14.89 2.07 2.76
C LEU A 136 -15.21 1.61 1.34
N SER A 137 -16.27 2.17 0.76
CA SER A 137 -16.48 2.06 -0.68
C SER A 137 -15.54 2.98 -1.44
N LEU A 138 -15.29 2.68 -2.72
CA LEU A 138 -14.54 3.60 -3.60
C LEU A 138 -15.21 4.98 -3.70
N GLY A 139 -16.55 5.03 -3.62
CA GLY A 139 -17.29 6.29 -3.63
C GLY A 139 -17.01 7.14 -2.40
N ASP A 140 -16.99 6.54 -1.22
CA ASP A 140 -16.68 7.23 0.02
C ASP A 140 -15.23 7.72 0.03
N TYR A 141 -14.32 6.94 -0.54
CA TYR A 141 -12.91 7.28 -0.62
C TYR A 141 -12.59 8.32 -1.69
N ALA A 142 -13.37 8.43 -2.75
CA ALA A 142 -13.08 9.30 -3.90
C ALA A 142 -12.84 10.76 -3.50
N ALA A 143 -13.59 11.26 -2.50
CA ALA A 143 -13.44 12.63 -1.98
C ALA A 143 -12.10 12.86 -1.25
N GLU A 144 -11.51 11.79 -0.70
CA GLU A 144 -10.30 11.81 0.13
C GLU A 144 -9.04 11.39 -0.64
N MET A 145 -9.19 11.04 -1.93
CA MET A 145 -8.06 10.56 -2.74
C MET A 145 -6.99 11.64 -2.93
N THR A 146 -5.76 11.30 -2.61
CA THR A 146 -4.56 12.12 -2.89
C THR A 146 -3.94 11.82 -4.25
N ALA A 147 -4.21 10.61 -4.77
CA ALA A 147 -3.73 10.12 -6.06
C ALA A 147 -4.66 9.00 -6.56
N PRO A 148 -4.68 8.68 -7.85
CA PRO A 148 -5.38 7.52 -8.35
C PRO A 148 -4.93 6.26 -7.62
N HIS A 149 -5.87 5.44 -7.15
CA HIS A 149 -5.54 4.16 -6.49
C HIS A 149 -5.03 3.10 -7.49
N ARG A 150 -5.33 3.31 -8.75
CA ARG A 150 -4.88 2.47 -9.87
C ARG A 150 -4.69 3.34 -11.11
N MET A 151 -3.60 3.09 -11.82
CA MET A 151 -3.34 3.66 -13.14
C MET A 151 -2.86 2.53 -14.06
N ASP A 152 -3.56 2.34 -15.17
CA ASP A 152 -3.15 1.42 -16.21
C ASP A 152 -2.36 2.21 -17.26
N LEU A 153 -1.09 1.86 -17.44
CA LEU A 153 -0.20 2.50 -18.41
C LEU A 153 -0.10 1.63 -19.66
N MET A 154 -0.49 2.19 -20.79
CA MET A 154 -0.23 1.56 -22.08
C MET A 154 1.19 1.90 -22.53
N LEU A 155 2.12 0.98 -22.28
CA LEU A 155 3.55 1.17 -22.58
C LEU A 155 3.87 1.19 -24.06
N SER A 156 3.02 0.56 -24.90
CA SER A 156 3.18 0.50 -26.34
C SER A 156 1.82 0.52 -27.03
N ALA A 157 1.68 1.33 -28.06
CA ALA A 157 0.54 1.28 -28.97
C ALA A 157 0.59 0.07 -29.91
N MET A 158 1.61 -0.78 -29.80
CA MET A 158 1.86 -1.94 -30.68
C MET A 158 1.79 -1.58 -32.18
N ARG A 159 2.16 -0.35 -32.52
CA ARG A 159 2.12 0.15 -33.88
C ARG A 159 3.50 0.07 -34.55
N ARG A 160 3.55 -0.51 -35.74
CA ARG A 160 4.73 -0.50 -36.58
C ARG A 160 4.33 -0.19 -38.01
N SER A 161 4.93 0.82 -38.62
CA SER A 161 4.68 1.19 -40.01
C SER A 161 3.18 1.42 -40.30
N GLY A 162 2.44 2.01 -39.39
CA GLY A 162 1.02 2.33 -39.59
C GLY A 162 0.04 1.17 -39.33
N ALA A 163 0.55 -0.02 -38.99
CA ALA A 163 -0.28 -1.20 -38.74
C ALA A 163 -0.14 -1.72 -37.32
N TRP A 164 -1.19 -2.36 -36.79
CA TRP A 164 -1.15 -3.12 -35.55
C TRP A 164 -0.16 -4.27 -35.63
N HIS A 165 0.77 -4.35 -34.70
CA HIS A 165 1.88 -5.30 -34.73
C HIS A 165 2.01 -6.14 -33.45
N CYS A 166 0.92 -6.58 -32.89
CA CYS A 166 0.95 -7.54 -31.81
C CYS A 166 1.04 -8.96 -32.32
N ASN A 167 1.96 -9.77 -31.80
CA ASN A 167 2.17 -11.16 -32.19
C ASN A 167 1.23 -12.14 -31.46
N GLN A 168 0.54 -11.73 -30.40
CA GLN A 168 -0.28 -12.60 -29.55
C GLN A 168 -1.64 -12.94 -30.17
N LYS A 169 -2.21 -12.06 -31.01
CA LYS A 169 -3.50 -12.24 -31.69
C LYS A 169 -4.63 -12.76 -30.77
N CYS A 170 -4.70 -12.25 -29.53
CA CYS A 170 -5.69 -12.69 -28.54
C CYS A 170 -7.12 -12.44 -29.03
N LEU A 171 -7.98 -13.45 -28.96
CA LEU A 171 -9.39 -13.35 -29.39
C LEU A 171 -10.19 -12.27 -28.64
N HIS A 172 -9.83 -12.01 -27.39
CA HIS A 172 -10.51 -11.02 -26.52
C HIS A 172 -9.62 -9.81 -26.21
N CYS A 173 -8.82 -9.39 -27.17
CA CYS A 173 -7.91 -8.26 -26.97
C CYS A 173 -8.68 -6.94 -26.97
N TYR A 174 -8.82 -6.32 -25.80
CA TYR A 174 -9.46 -5.01 -25.68
C TYR A 174 -8.71 -3.88 -26.41
N ALA A 175 -7.41 -4.05 -26.64
CA ALA A 175 -6.57 -3.07 -27.31
C ALA A 175 -6.61 -3.16 -28.85
N ALA A 176 -7.05 -4.27 -29.43
CA ALA A 176 -7.02 -4.49 -30.87
C ALA A 176 -7.93 -3.56 -31.68
N GLY A 177 -8.97 -3.01 -31.06
CA GLY A 177 -9.93 -2.10 -31.72
C GLY A 177 -9.71 -0.61 -31.42
N GLN A 178 -8.64 -0.25 -30.71
CA GLN A 178 -8.39 1.13 -30.35
C GLN A 178 -7.73 1.91 -31.49
N SER A 179 -8.03 3.21 -31.58
CA SER A 179 -7.34 4.11 -32.49
C SER A 179 -5.85 4.15 -32.15
N LEU A 180 -5.00 3.89 -33.13
CA LEU A 180 -3.56 3.96 -32.96
C LEU A 180 -3.13 5.41 -32.87
N ALA A 181 -2.30 5.76 -31.88
CA ALA A 181 -1.69 7.08 -31.80
C ALA A 181 -0.65 7.24 -32.94
N ASP A 182 -0.60 8.44 -33.52
CA ASP A 182 0.42 8.78 -34.51
C ASP A 182 1.74 9.26 -33.89
N ALA A 183 1.80 9.34 -32.56
CA ALA A 183 3.01 9.68 -31.83
C ALA A 183 3.98 8.50 -31.75
N PRO A 184 5.30 8.74 -31.78
CA PRO A 184 6.30 7.72 -31.54
C PRO A 184 6.16 7.21 -30.08
N GLU A 185 6.52 5.94 -29.87
CA GLU A 185 6.59 5.37 -28.53
C GLU A 185 7.63 6.09 -27.69
N LEU A 186 7.35 6.20 -26.39
CA LEU A 186 8.30 6.77 -25.43
C LEU A 186 9.53 5.86 -25.32
N SER A 187 10.70 6.48 -25.20
CA SER A 187 11.92 5.75 -24.87
C SER A 187 11.87 5.22 -23.43
N THR A 188 12.73 4.24 -23.13
CA THR A 188 12.86 3.72 -21.76
C THR A 188 13.11 4.83 -20.74
N GLN A 189 13.96 5.80 -21.08
CA GLN A 189 14.25 6.92 -20.16
C GLN A 189 13.02 7.79 -19.93
N GLN A 190 12.26 8.11 -20.97
CA GLN A 190 11.01 8.88 -20.82
C GLN A 190 9.97 8.14 -19.98
N TRP A 191 9.92 6.80 -20.05
CA TRP A 191 9.06 5.99 -19.18
C TRP A 191 9.52 6.00 -17.72
N LEU A 192 10.82 6.06 -17.47
CA LEU A 192 11.37 6.14 -16.10
C LEU A 192 11.21 7.52 -15.48
N ASP A 193 10.98 8.55 -16.29
CA ASP A 193 10.80 9.94 -15.85
C ASP A 193 9.32 10.28 -15.53
N ILE A 194 8.36 9.36 -15.76
CA ILE A 194 6.94 9.46 -15.46
C ILE A 194 6.64 8.88 -14.07
#